data_24460e638815498fa2ce4c284fa859c5
#
_entry.id   24460e638815498fa2ce4c284fa859c5
#
_cell.length_a   1.000
_cell.length_b   1.000
_cell.length_c   1.000
_cell.angle_alpha   90.00
_cell.angle_beta   90.00
_cell.angle_gamma   90.00
#
_symmetry.space_group_name_H-M   'P 1'
#
loop_
_entity.id
_entity.type
_entity.pdbx_description
1 polymer ?
#
loop_
_entity_poly.entity_id
_entity_poly.type
_entity_poly.pdbx_seq_one_letter_code
_entity_poly.pdbx_strand_id
1 'polypeptide(L)'
;YIDNNNETEEKKVFPEVKKTVSYIPKVLGKQFLSLPVEIFKDTLKWDIALYALRVKNTPEEEKTLNDLKKIYEKLIEEKVEFRAAYGYFRCKKTETFLEMEGMTFEVSPNLAQYIEKEDYVGGFVISVGSKIFKDDKYLGLLETLLCNVIAEAASEYMERRVSEDIV
;
A
#
# COMPACT_ATOMS: atom_id res chain seq x y z
N TYR A 1 2.29 3.40 -5.55
CA TYR A 1 2.36 3.52 -4.09
C TYR A 1 3.62 2.84 -3.54
N ILE A 2 4.74 3.36 -3.96
CA ILE A 2 5.99 2.64 -3.71
C ILE A 2 6.73 3.14 -2.48
N ASP A 3 6.37 4.27 -1.95
CA ASP A 3 7.37 5.16 -1.50
C ASP A 3 7.48 5.43 -0.02
N ASN A 4 6.72 6.30 0.54
CA ASN A 4 6.94 6.85 1.87
C ASN A 4 6.83 5.82 2.99
N ASN A 5 6.01 4.81 2.82
CA ASN A 5 5.86 3.76 3.82
C ASN A 5 7.09 2.86 3.87
N ASN A 6 7.63 2.54 2.69
CA ASN A 6 8.85 1.75 2.61
C ASN A 6 10.02 2.46 3.27
N GLU A 7 10.14 3.75 3.05
CA GLU A 7 11.18 4.55 3.66
C GLU A 7 11.09 4.57 5.19
N THR A 8 9.88 4.68 5.72
CA THR A 8 9.65 4.65 7.17
C THR A 8 9.93 3.28 7.77
N GLU A 9 9.50 2.22 7.10
CA GLU A 9 9.72 0.84 7.51
C GLU A 9 11.21 0.50 7.54
N GLU A 10 11.95 0.90 6.55
CA GLU A 10 13.38 0.62 6.45
C GLU A 10 14.18 1.22 7.59
N LYS A 11 13.82 2.40 8.07
CA LYS A 11 14.48 3.00 9.22
C LYS A 11 14.35 2.17 10.49
N LYS A 12 13.29 1.39 10.61
CA LYS A 12 13.02 0.56 11.79
C LYS A 12 13.66 -0.81 11.71
N VAL A 13 13.72 -1.39 10.52
CA VAL A 13 14.01 -2.82 10.35
C VAL A 13 15.39 -3.07 9.76
N PHE A 14 15.76 -2.39 8.69
CA PHE A 14 16.96 -2.72 7.95
C PHE A 14 18.30 -2.53 8.66
N PRO A 15 18.48 -1.59 9.60
CA PRO A 15 19.78 -1.50 10.29
C PRO A 15 20.21 -2.78 10.98
N GLU A 16 19.29 -3.52 11.55
CA GLU A 16 19.59 -4.79 12.21
C GLU A 16 19.65 -5.94 11.24
N VAL A 17 18.65 -6.03 10.36
CA VAL A 17 18.49 -7.15 9.44
C VAL A 17 19.62 -7.19 8.43
N LYS A 18 19.99 -6.06 7.90
CA LYS A 18 21.04 -5.96 6.87
C LYS A 18 22.40 -6.43 7.35
N LYS A 19 22.68 -6.37 8.64
CA LYS A 19 23.94 -6.83 9.24
C LYS A 19 24.01 -8.34 9.37
N THR A 20 22.90 -9.03 9.40
CA THR A 20 22.82 -10.43 9.77
C THR A 20 22.35 -11.36 8.67
N VAL A 21 21.63 -10.87 7.66
CA VAL A 21 20.97 -11.72 6.66
C VAL A 21 21.12 -11.10 5.28
N SER A 22 21.38 -11.95 4.29
CA SER A 22 21.28 -11.58 2.87
C SER A 22 19.87 -11.83 2.40
N TYR A 23 19.23 -10.80 1.84
CA TYR A 23 17.89 -10.91 1.30
C TYR A 23 17.95 -11.15 -0.20
N ILE A 24 17.62 -12.36 -0.61
CA ILE A 24 17.57 -12.72 -2.02
C ILE A 24 16.11 -13.01 -2.36
N PRO A 25 15.52 -12.26 -3.29
CA PRO A 25 14.15 -12.54 -3.70
C PRO A 25 14.02 -13.90 -4.38
N LYS A 26 12.91 -14.57 -4.14
CA LYS A 26 12.61 -15.84 -4.79
C LYS A 26 12.36 -15.66 -6.29
N VAL A 27 11.75 -14.55 -6.67
CA VAL A 27 11.40 -14.24 -8.04
C VAL A 27 11.77 -12.80 -8.33
N LEU A 28 12.47 -12.57 -9.44
CA LEU A 28 12.78 -11.23 -9.93
C LEU A 28 11.76 -10.81 -10.98
N GLY A 29 11.56 -9.51 -11.10
CA GLY A 29 10.69 -8.93 -12.10
C GLY A 29 9.29 -8.63 -11.59
N LYS A 30 8.46 -8.16 -12.49
CA LYS A 30 7.13 -7.64 -12.20
C LYS A 30 6.11 -8.76 -12.06
N GLN A 31 5.29 -8.68 -11.05
CA GLN A 31 4.16 -9.58 -10.83
C GLN A 31 2.89 -8.77 -10.59
N PHE A 32 1.74 -9.36 -10.87
CA PHE A 32 0.45 -8.71 -10.74
C PHE A 32 -0.46 -9.52 -9.83
N LEU A 33 -1.27 -8.82 -9.09
CA LEU A 33 -2.22 -9.43 -8.16
C LEU A 33 -3.51 -8.62 -8.19
N SER A 34 -4.64 -9.31 -8.20
CA SER A 34 -5.96 -8.69 -8.00
C SER A 34 -6.70 -9.52 -6.97
N LEU A 35 -7.23 -8.86 -5.95
CA LEU A 35 -7.99 -9.52 -4.90
C LEU A 35 -9.22 -8.69 -4.54
N PRO A 36 -10.32 -9.35 -4.15
CA PRO A 36 -11.52 -8.63 -3.76
C PRO A 36 -11.30 -7.82 -2.49
N VAL A 37 -11.89 -6.63 -2.44
CA VAL A 37 -11.80 -5.78 -1.26
C VAL A 37 -12.44 -6.42 -0.03
N GLU A 38 -13.24 -7.45 -0.22
CA GLU A 38 -13.87 -8.24 0.85
C GLU A 38 -12.86 -8.83 1.82
N ILE A 39 -11.63 -9.13 1.38
CA ILE A 39 -10.62 -9.71 2.27
C ILE A 39 -10.24 -8.80 3.44
N PHE A 40 -10.56 -7.52 3.36
CA PHE A 40 -10.27 -6.56 4.42
C PHE A 40 -11.42 -6.34 5.40
N LYS A 41 -12.46 -7.16 5.33
CA LYS A 41 -13.68 -6.99 6.11
C LYS A 41 -13.44 -6.78 7.60
N ASP A 42 -12.49 -7.50 8.19
CA ASP A 42 -12.22 -7.44 9.62
C ASP A 42 -11.03 -6.55 9.99
N THR A 43 -10.37 -5.95 9.01
CA THR A 43 -9.13 -5.19 9.23
C THR A 43 -9.21 -3.72 8.85
N LEU A 44 -10.33 -3.27 8.28
CA LEU A 44 -10.48 -1.87 7.90
C LEU A 44 -10.48 -0.96 9.13
N LYS A 45 -9.72 0.11 9.01
CA LYS A 45 -9.61 1.12 10.08
C LYS A 45 -10.67 2.20 9.88
N TRP A 46 -11.89 1.89 10.29
CA TRP A 46 -13.04 2.79 10.15
C TRP A 46 -12.81 4.15 10.80
N ASP A 47 -12.09 4.19 11.92
CA ASP A 47 -11.81 5.44 12.63
C ASP A 47 -11.03 6.43 11.78
N ILE A 48 -10.14 5.96 10.92
CA ILE A 48 -9.37 6.83 10.03
C ILE A 48 -10.32 7.61 9.12
N ALA A 49 -11.31 6.92 8.54
CA ALA A 49 -12.30 7.57 7.69
C ALA A 49 -13.12 8.59 8.49
N LEU A 50 -13.53 8.23 9.70
CA LEU A 50 -14.33 9.11 10.55
C LEU A 50 -13.56 10.37 10.96
N TYR A 51 -12.27 10.24 11.27
CA TYR A 51 -11.41 11.38 11.56
C TYR A 51 -11.22 12.27 10.32
N ALA A 52 -11.01 11.66 9.16
CA ALA A 52 -10.86 12.40 7.91
C ALA A 52 -12.11 13.21 7.57
N LEU A 53 -13.28 12.67 7.89
CA LEU A 53 -14.57 13.33 7.68
C LEU A 53 -14.92 14.32 8.80
N ARG A 54 -14.10 14.37 9.86
CA ARG A 54 -14.33 15.24 11.03
C ARG A 54 -15.65 14.96 11.77
N VAL A 55 -16.08 13.71 11.75
CA VAL A 55 -17.30 13.29 12.45
C VAL A 55 -17.01 12.44 13.68
N LYS A 56 -15.76 12.04 13.89
CA LYS A 56 -15.39 11.25 15.06
C LYS A 56 -15.70 12.00 16.34
N ASN A 57 -16.37 11.33 17.28
CA ASN A 57 -16.82 11.89 18.56
C ASN A 57 -17.86 13.00 18.41
N THR A 58 -18.58 13.03 17.29
CA THR A 58 -19.68 13.94 17.05
C THR A 58 -21.02 13.19 17.00
N PRO A 59 -22.16 13.89 17.07
CA PRO A 59 -23.46 13.21 16.92
C PRO A 59 -23.65 12.51 15.57
N GLU A 60 -22.92 12.90 14.55
CA GLU A 60 -23.01 12.32 13.21
C GLU A 60 -22.19 11.04 13.02
N GLU A 61 -21.33 10.69 13.99
CA GLU A 61 -20.42 9.54 13.87
C GLU A 61 -21.14 8.25 13.51
N GLU A 62 -22.19 7.91 14.26
CA GLU A 62 -22.89 6.65 14.06
C GLU A 62 -23.53 6.55 12.68
N LYS A 63 -24.21 7.63 12.25
CA LYS A 63 -24.83 7.67 10.93
C LYS A 63 -23.79 7.54 9.82
N THR A 64 -22.69 8.28 9.93
CA THR A 64 -21.63 8.25 8.93
C THR A 64 -20.98 6.87 8.88
N LEU A 65 -20.72 6.27 10.02
CA LEU A 65 -20.16 4.92 10.07
C LEU A 65 -21.08 3.91 9.39
N ASN A 66 -22.38 3.99 9.66
CA ASN A 66 -23.35 3.11 9.02
C ASN A 66 -23.39 3.30 7.51
N ASP A 67 -23.32 4.54 7.06
CA ASP A 67 -23.28 4.84 5.62
C ASP A 67 -21.99 4.28 4.97
N LEU A 68 -20.84 4.43 5.62
CA LEU A 68 -19.58 3.86 5.14
C LEU A 68 -19.67 2.34 5.04
N LYS A 69 -20.23 1.69 6.03
CA LYS A 69 -20.39 0.23 6.03
C LYS A 69 -21.30 -0.25 4.92
N LYS A 70 -22.39 0.49 4.65
CA LYS A 70 -23.28 0.18 3.52
C LYS A 70 -22.58 0.32 2.19
N ILE A 71 -21.75 1.35 2.02
CA ILE A 71 -20.97 1.51 0.82
C ILE A 71 -19.99 0.35 0.65
N TYR A 72 -19.33 -0.04 1.72
CA TYR A 72 -18.43 -1.18 1.69
C TYR A 72 -19.15 -2.48 1.29
N GLU A 73 -20.31 -2.74 1.85
CA GLU A 73 -21.14 -3.89 1.45
C GLU A 73 -21.46 -3.84 -0.05
N LYS A 74 -21.73 -2.65 -0.58
CA LYS A 74 -21.99 -2.48 -2.01
C LYS A 74 -20.75 -2.76 -2.85
N LEU A 75 -19.57 -2.34 -2.39
CA LEU A 75 -18.32 -2.67 -3.07
C LEU A 75 -18.11 -4.19 -3.13
N ILE A 76 -18.40 -4.89 -2.04
CA ILE A 76 -18.30 -6.34 -1.98
C ILE A 76 -19.31 -6.98 -2.95
N GLU A 77 -20.55 -6.52 -2.95
CA GLU A 77 -21.58 -7.01 -3.84
C GLU A 77 -21.22 -6.85 -5.31
N GLU A 78 -20.64 -5.71 -5.66
CA GLU A 78 -20.17 -5.41 -7.02
C GLU A 78 -18.82 -6.05 -7.34
N LYS A 79 -18.27 -6.84 -6.42
CA LYS A 79 -17.01 -7.55 -6.60
C LYS A 79 -15.83 -6.65 -6.94
N VAL A 80 -15.78 -5.50 -6.30
CA VAL A 80 -14.68 -4.56 -6.46
C VAL A 80 -13.38 -5.20 -5.95
N GLU A 81 -12.31 -5.03 -6.72
CA GLU A 81 -11.01 -5.58 -6.39
C GLU A 81 -9.98 -4.47 -6.23
N PHE A 82 -8.99 -4.70 -5.37
CA PHE A 82 -7.78 -3.93 -5.48
C PHE A 82 -6.82 -4.63 -6.44
N ARG A 83 -5.99 -3.86 -7.11
CA ARG A 83 -4.98 -4.35 -8.04
C ARG A 83 -3.61 -3.92 -7.53
N ALA A 84 -2.66 -4.81 -7.63
CA ALA A 84 -1.29 -4.52 -7.26
C ALA A 84 -0.35 -4.97 -8.37
N ALA A 85 0.65 -4.15 -8.62
CA ALA A 85 1.84 -4.54 -9.37
C ALA A 85 2.99 -4.49 -8.37
N TYR A 86 3.77 -5.54 -8.28
CA TYR A 86 4.85 -5.62 -7.31
C TYR A 86 6.01 -6.42 -7.88
N GLY A 87 7.17 -6.32 -7.25
CA GLY A 87 8.29 -7.10 -7.69
C GLY A 87 9.58 -6.73 -6.99
N TYR A 88 10.59 -7.53 -7.29
CA TYR A 88 11.96 -7.30 -6.86
C TYR A 88 12.84 -7.18 -8.09
N PHE A 89 13.78 -6.25 -8.03
CA PHE A 89 14.67 -5.94 -9.14
C PHE A 89 16.08 -5.80 -8.65
N ARG A 90 17.02 -6.24 -9.48
CA ARG A 90 18.44 -5.95 -9.22
C ARG A 90 18.69 -4.49 -9.45
N CYS A 91 19.50 -3.89 -8.60
CA CYS A 91 19.88 -2.50 -8.76
C CYS A 91 21.37 -2.31 -8.52
N LYS A 92 21.90 -1.24 -9.09
CA LYS A 92 23.26 -0.76 -8.84
C LYS A 92 23.15 0.63 -8.23
N LYS A 93 23.88 0.85 -7.15
CA LYS A 93 23.88 2.12 -6.47
C LYS A 93 25.17 2.87 -6.72
N THR A 94 25.07 4.15 -7.05
CA THR A 94 26.17 5.10 -7.10
C THR A 94 25.75 6.32 -6.30
N GLU A 95 26.34 6.51 -5.14
CA GLU A 95 25.97 7.54 -4.18
C GLU A 95 24.48 7.43 -3.78
N THR A 96 23.62 8.32 -4.26
CA THR A 96 22.19 8.28 -4.01
C THR A 96 21.36 7.90 -5.24
N PHE A 97 22.04 7.46 -6.32
CA PHE A 97 21.36 7.06 -7.53
C PHE A 97 21.26 5.54 -7.64
N LEU A 98 20.11 5.07 -8.04
CA LEU A 98 19.88 3.67 -8.33
C LEU A 98 19.63 3.47 -9.82
N GLU A 99 20.34 2.52 -10.40
CA GLU A 99 20.08 2.06 -11.76
C GLU A 99 19.35 0.73 -11.70
N MET A 100 18.18 0.67 -12.32
CA MET A 100 17.31 -0.50 -12.27
C MET A 100 16.49 -0.55 -13.56
N GLU A 101 16.48 -1.70 -14.23
CA GLU A 101 15.72 -1.89 -15.46
C GLU A 101 16.00 -0.84 -16.54
N GLY A 102 17.24 -0.38 -16.66
CA GLY A 102 17.63 0.64 -17.64
C GLY A 102 17.21 2.06 -17.25
N MET A 103 16.63 2.23 -16.08
CA MET A 103 16.23 3.54 -15.56
C MET A 103 17.14 3.92 -14.41
N THR A 104 17.40 5.22 -14.27
CA THR A 104 18.17 5.77 -13.16
C THR A 104 17.29 6.75 -12.41
N PHE A 105 17.25 6.62 -11.10
CA PHE A 105 16.50 7.54 -10.25
C PHE A 105 17.23 7.78 -8.94
N GLU A 106 16.95 8.93 -8.36
CA GLU A 106 17.55 9.33 -7.09
C GLU A 106 16.68 8.89 -5.92
N VAL A 107 17.34 8.40 -4.87
CA VAL A 107 16.68 8.07 -3.62
C VAL A 107 17.23 8.94 -2.50
N SER A 108 16.49 9.07 -1.41
CA SER A 108 16.95 9.86 -0.28
C SER A 108 18.24 9.29 0.29
N PRO A 109 19.13 10.13 0.86
CA PRO A 109 20.34 9.63 1.52
C PRO A 109 20.05 8.63 2.64
N ASN A 110 18.93 8.82 3.34
CA ASN A 110 18.52 7.90 4.39
C ASN A 110 18.21 6.50 3.86
N LEU A 111 17.57 6.42 2.72
CA LEU A 111 17.28 5.14 2.08
C LEU A 111 18.53 4.55 1.44
N ALA A 112 19.34 5.37 0.78
CA ALA A 112 20.54 4.94 0.07
C ALA A 112 21.52 4.22 0.98
N GLN A 113 21.64 4.61 2.25
CA GLN A 113 22.58 3.99 3.18
C GLN A 113 22.28 2.52 3.46
N TYR A 114 21.05 2.08 3.23
CA TYR A 114 20.64 0.68 3.45
C TYR A 114 20.74 -0.17 2.19
N ILE A 115 21.12 0.43 1.07
CA ILE A 115 21.23 -0.26 -0.21
C ILE A 115 22.70 -0.48 -0.52
N GLU A 116 23.07 -1.71 -0.82
CA GLU A 116 24.42 -2.05 -1.21
C GLU A 116 24.72 -1.55 -2.63
N LYS A 117 25.98 -1.56 -3.00
CA LYS A 117 26.42 -1.14 -4.33
C LYS A 117 25.73 -1.96 -5.43
N GLU A 118 25.57 -3.25 -5.20
CA GLU A 118 24.74 -4.15 -6.00
C GLU A 118 23.77 -4.82 -5.05
N ASP A 119 22.49 -4.67 -5.31
CA ASP A 119 21.45 -5.09 -4.36
C ASP A 119 20.17 -5.45 -5.09
N TYR A 120 19.17 -5.80 -4.31
CA TYR A 120 17.80 -6.02 -4.77
C TYR A 120 16.88 -5.00 -4.11
N VAL A 121 16.01 -4.43 -4.90
CA VAL A 121 15.00 -3.49 -4.40
C VAL A 121 13.63 -4.03 -4.74
N GLY A 122 12.76 -4.08 -3.74
CA GLY A 122 11.38 -4.45 -3.91
C GLY A 122 10.47 -3.24 -3.84
N GLY A 123 9.33 -3.34 -4.47
CA GLY A 123 8.32 -2.31 -4.40
C GLY A 123 6.99 -2.79 -4.91
N PHE A 124 5.97 -1.98 -4.67
CA PHE A 124 4.64 -2.27 -5.17
C PHE A 124 3.85 -0.99 -5.43
N VAL A 125 2.88 -1.11 -6.32
CA VAL A 125 1.90 -0.07 -6.62
C VAL A 125 0.53 -0.66 -6.46
N ILE A 126 -0.36 0.05 -5.78
CA ILE A 126 -1.72 -0.40 -5.54
C ILE A 126 -2.70 0.56 -6.18
N SER A 127 -3.75 0.00 -6.75
CA SER A 127 -4.88 0.74 -7.27
C SER A 127 -6.17 0.18 -6.67
N VAL A 128 -6.94 1.06 -6.04
CA VAL A 128 -8.29 0.77 -5.56
C VAL A 128 -9.17 1.90 -6.03
N GLY A 129 -10.19 1.58 -6.78
CA GLY A 129 -11.10 2.61 -7.25
C GLY A 129 -12.51 2.08 -7.47
N SER A 130 -13.47 2.94 -7.20
CA SER A 130 -14.88 2.66 -7.43
C SER A 130 -15.61 3.98 -7.64
N LYS A 131 -16.59 3.98 -8.52
CA LYS A 131 -17.42 5.14 -8.84
C LYS A 131 -18.90 4.77 -8.88
N ILE A 132 -19.32 3.85 -8.03
CA ILE A 132 -20.71 3.39 -7.95
C ILE A 132 -21.64 4.55 -7.60
N PHE A 133 -21.19 5.42 -6.70
CA PHE A 133 -21.98 6.55 -6.18
C PHE A 133 -21.56 7.90 -6.76
N LYS A 134 -21.03 7.91 -7.98
CA LYS A 134 -20.48 9.14 -8.59
C LYS A 134 -21.50 10.28 -8.75
N ASP A 135 -22.79 9.94 -8.84
CA ASP A 135 -23.85 10.92 -9.06
C ASP A 135 -24.40 11.51 -7.74
N ASP A 136 -23.94 11.05 -6.60
CA ASP A 136 -24.31 11.55 -5.27
C ASP A 136 -23.06 12.15 -4.63
N LYS A 137 -23.11 13.44 -4.29
CA LYS A 137 -21.96 14.14 -3.73
C LYS A 137 -21.51 13.57 -2.39
N TYR A 138 -22.48 13.29 -1.53
CA TYR A 138 -22.18 12.76 -0.19
C TYR A 138 -21.66 11.34 -0.26
N LEU A 139 -22.42 10.44 -0.89
CA LEU A 139 -22.01 9.04 -1.00
C LEU A 139 -20.75 8.88 -1.83
N GLY A 140 -20.57 9.69 -2.88
CA GLY A 140 -19.35 9.68 -3.67
C GLY A 140 -18.12 10.09 -2.88
N LEU A 141 -18.26 11.07 -1.97
CA LEU A 141 -17.18 11.46 -1.07
C LEU A 141 -16.82 10.31 -0.12
N LEU A 142 -17.82 9.68 0.48
CA LEU A 142 -17.62 8.54 1.37
C LEU A 142 -16.96 7.37 0.62
N GLU A 143 -17.38 7.12 -0.61
CA GLU A 143 -16.80 6.07 -1.44
C GLU A 143 -15.32 6.33 -1.71
N THR A 144 -14.96 7.55 -2.04
CA THR A 144 -13.57 7.94 -2.28
C THR A 144 -12.71 7.75 -1.03
N LEU A 145 -13.21 8.19 0.12
CA LEU A 145 -12.51 8.03 1.39
C LEU A 145 -12.37 6.56 1.77
N LEU A 146 -13.42 5.78 1.53
CA LEU A 146 -13.38 4.35 1.79
C LEU A 146 -12.33 3.65 0.91
N CYS A 147 -12.24 4.02 -0.36
CA CYS A 147 -11.20 3.49 -1.24
C CYS A 147 -9.80 3.82 -0.72
N ASN A 148 -9.60 4.99 -0.15
CA ASN A 148 -8.32 5.35 0.47
C ASN A 148 -8.01 4.48 1.68
N VAL A 149 -9.00 4.21 2.52
CA VAL A 149 -8.84 3.32 3.68
C VAL A 149 -8.55 1.89 3.23
N ILE A 150 -9.22 1.42 2.19
CA ILE A 150 -8.96 0.11 1.60
C ILE A 150 -7.53 0.07 1.01
N ALA A 151 -7.09 1.14 0.36
CA ALA A 151 -5.74 1.20 -0.20
C ALA A 151 -4.68 1.09 0.89
N GLU A 152 -4.90 1.68 2.06
CA GLU A 152 -3.99 1.51 3.19
C GLU A 152 -3.95 0.06 3.70
N ALA A 153 -5.12 -0.58 3.81
CA ALA A 153 -5.19 -1.99 4.18
C ALA A 153 -4.49 -2.88 3.15
N ALA A 154 -4.68 -2.56 1.86
CA ALA A 154 -4.01 -3.26 0.78
C ALA A 154 -2.49 -3.07 0.81
N SER A 155 -2.03 -1.88 1.19
CA SER A 155 -0.59 -1.61 1.36
C SER A 155 0.00 -2.47 2.46
N GLU A 156 -0.66 -2.59 3.60
CA GLU A 156 -0.21 -3.47 4.69
C GLU A 156 -0.19 -4.93 4.24
N TYR A 157 -1.21 -5.35 3.51
CA TYR A 157 -1.27 -6.69 2.93
C TYR A 157 -0.09 -6.95 2.00
N MET A 158 0.22 -6.00 1.12
CA MET A 158 1.32 -6.14 0.17
C MET A 158 2.68 -6.14 0.84
N GLU A 159 2.87 -5.36 1.88
CA GLU A 159 4.11 -5.38 2.66
C GLU A 159 4.39 -6.78 3.22
N ARG A 160 3.38 -7.44 3.77
CA ARG A 160 3.52 -8.80 4.25
C ARG A 160 3.78 -9.79 3.12
N ARG A 161 3.04 -9.64 2.01
CA ARG A 161 3.16 -10.57 0.89
C ARG A 161 4.52 -10.49 0.22
N VAL A 162 5.05 -9.30 -0.03
CA VAL A 162 6.37 -9.17 -0.65
C VAL A 162 7.48 -9.68 0.28
N SER A 163 7.28 -9.57 1.59
CA SER A 163 8.24 -10.10 2.56
C SER A 163 8.31 -11.64 2.50
N GLU A 164 7.23 -12.30 2.16
CA GLU A 164 7.18 -13.76 2.01
C GLU A 164 7.97 -14.24 0.79
N ASP A 165 8.21 -13.38 -0.18
CA ASP A 165 8.94 -13.71 -1.40
C ASP A 165 10.47 -13.57 -1.24
N ILE A 166 10.94 -13.26 -0.04
CA ILE A 166 12.37 -13.16 0.28
C ILE A 166 12.84 -14.49 0.87
N VAL A 167 13.97 -14.92 0.39
CA VAL A 167 14.60 -16.15 0.89
C VAL A 167 15.46 -15.89 2.10
#